data_8943927f39699f975cbca73f92f94072
#
_entry.id   8943927f39699f975cbca73f92f94072
#
_cell.length_a   1.000
_cell.length_b   1.000
_cell.length_c   1.000
_cell.angle_alpha   90.00
_cell.angle_beta   90.00
_cell.angle_gamma   90.00
#
_symmetry.space_group_name_H-M   'P 1'
#
loop_
_entity.id
_entity.type
_entity.pdbx_description
1 polymer ?
#
loop_
_entity_poly.entity_id
_entity_poly.type
_entity_poly.pdbx_seq_one_letter_code
_entity_poly.pdbx_strand_id
1 'polypeptide(L)'
;MWAIWYARRKVIHEELFQSPLSTHSFVKKFLSELNMEKPRAENHRGERPPAPRWIPPPQGMMKINVDAALSKNSSMAAVAAVARDEAGIFQGASALVVTGVSSPEIAEALAGREGLALARDLGMQRITIASDCVNVVRSIQGPGMGLYGHIVREIKADMTSFTKANFVHEGRNSNGDAHRIARSSIYNDVG
;
A
#
# COMPACT_ATOMS: atom_id res chain seq x y z
N MET A 1 15.14 -1.46 -8.96
CA MET A 1 14.12 -2.34 -9.59
C MET A 1 12.71 -1.78 -9.48
N TRP A 2 12.22 -1.34 -8.32
CA TRP A 2 10.86 -0.82 -8.11
C TRP A 2 10.47 0.33 -9.07
N ALA A 3 11.30 1.33 -9.28
CA ALA A 3 11.00 2.47 -10.16
C ALA A 3 10.83 2.07 -11.63
N ILE A 4 11.59 1.06 -12.09
CA ILE A 4 11.44 0.50 -13.45
C ILE A 4 10.12 -0.27 -13.55
N TRP A 5 9.76 -1.01 -12.51
CA TRP A 5 8.49 -1.71 -12.42
C TRP A 5 7.30 -0.73 -12.44
N TYR A 6 7.37 0.35 -11.66
CA TYR A 6 6.35 1.40 -11.61
C TYR A 6 6.16 2.07 -12.99
N ALA A 7 7.27 2.46 -13.65
CA ALA A 7 7.22 3.03 -14.99
C ALA A 7 6.62 2.05 -16.02
N ARG A 8 7.00 0.76 -15.94
CA ARG A 8 6.43 -0.29 -16.79
C ARG A 8 4.93 -0.49 -16.58
N ARG A 9 4.47 -0.45 -15.33
CA ARG A 9 3.05 -0.56 -14.99
C ARG A 9 2.24 0.58 -15.58
N LYS A 10 2.72 1.83 -15.48
CA LYS A 10 2.08 2.99 -16.11
C LYS A 10 1.94 2.84 -17.62
N VAL A 11 2.94 2.31 -18.29
CA VAL A 11 2.87 2.05 -19.74
C VAL A 11 1.82 0.96 -20.05
N ILE A 12 1.78 -0.11 -19.27
CA ILE A 12 0.92 -1.28 -19.57
C ILE A 12 -0.56 -0.99 -19.25
N HIS A 13 -0.84 -0.28 -18.15
CA HIS A 13 -2.21 -0.12 -17.64
C HIS A 13 -2.80 1.28 -17.87
N GLU A 14 -1.97 2.29 -18.05
CA GLU A 14 -2.41 3.69 -18.17
C GLU A 14 -1.98 4.32 -19.51
N GLU A 15 -1.26 3.57 -20.35
CA GLU A 15 -0.67 4.06 -21.61
C GLU A 15 0.24 5.32 -21.44
N LEU A 16 0.69 5.58 -20.21
CA LEU A 16 1.50 6.74 -19.87
C LEU A 16 2.98 6.37 -19.82
N PHE A 17 3.76 6.93 -20.74
CA PHE A 17 5.21 6.74 -20.77
C PHE A 17 5.90 7.70 -19.80
N GLN A 18 6.58 7.17 -18.79
CA GLN A 18 7.47 7.93 -17.91
C GLN A 18 8.92 7.87 -18.43
N SER A 19 9.55 9.01 -18.60
CA SER A 19 10.95 9.05 -19.01
C SER A 19 11.86 8.49 -17.91
N PRO A 20 13.03 7.91 -18.26
CA PRO A 20 14.01 7.44 -17.26
C PRO A 20 14.45 8.56 -16.30
N LEU A 21 14.52 9.81 -16.76
CA LEU A 21 14.87 10.98 -15.95
C LEU A 21 13.81 11.32 -14.93
N SER A 22 12.52 11.28 -15.27
CA SER A 22 11.44 11.53 -14.33
C SER A 22 11.34 10.40 -13.28
N THR A 23 11.54 9.16 -13.71
CA THR A 23 11.62 8.00 -12.80
C THR A 23 12.79 8.13 -11.83
N HIS A 24 13.97 8.53 -12.30
CA HIS A 24 15.14 8.78 -11.45
C HIS A 24 14.91 9.93 -10.47
N SER A 25 14.34 11.04 -10.91
CA SER A 25 14.04 12.21 -10.07
C SER A 25 13.03 11.87 -8.98
N PHE A 26 12.00 11.09 -9.31
CA PHE A 26 11.03 10.56 -8.33
C PHE A 26 11.71 9.72 -7.26
N VAL A 27 12.54 8.74 -7.66
CA VAL A 27 13.27 7.87 -6.71
C VAL A 27 14.20 8.70 -5.82
N LYS A 28 14.93 9.64 -6.40
CA LYS A 28 15.86 10.52 -5.64
C LYS A 28 15.10 11.37 -4.61
N LYS A 29 13.97 11.95 -5.00
CA LYS A 29 13.11 12.73 -4.09
C LYS A 29 12.57 11.84 -2.98
N PHE A 30 12.01 10.67 -3.31
CA PHE A 30 11.48 9.69 -2.35
C PHE A 30 12.54 9.24 -1.33
N LEU A 31 13.76 8.92 -1.80
CA LEU A 31 14.86 8.54 -0.92
C LEU A 31 15.31 9.70 -0.02
N SER A 32 15.29 10.95 -0.52
CA SER A 32 15.63 12.12 0.30
C SER A 32 14.60 12.37 1.39
N GLU A 33 13.31 12.20 1.10
CA GLU A 33 12.23 12.31 2.08
C GLU A 33 12.32 11.24 3.17
N LEU A 34 12.60 9.98 2.80
CA LEU A 34 12.86 8.91 3.76
C LEU A 34 14.06 9.19 4.67
N ASN A 35 15.10 9.85 4.14
CA ASN A 35 16.29 10.22 4.94
C ASN A 35 16.04 11.45 5.83
N MET A 36 15.15 12.35 5.44
CA MET A 36 14.79 13.52 6.26
C MET A 36 13.92 13.16 7.48
N GLU A 37 13.20 12.05 7.42
CA GLU A 37 12.38 11.55 8.54
C GLU A 37 13.16 10.73 9.58
N LYS A 38 14.48 10.59 9.45
CA LYS A 38 15.29 10.08 10.56
C LYS A 38 15.22 11.11 11.69
N PRO A 39 14.66 10.77 12.86
CA PRO A 39 14.55 11.72 13.94
C PRO A 39 15.95 12.19 14.33
N ARG A 40 16.21 13.51 14.26
CA ARG A 40 17.32 14.15 14.96
C ARG A 40 17.22 13.69 16.40
N ALA A 41 18.26 13.06 16.88
CA ALA A 41 18.37 12.67 18.28
C ALA A 41 18.46 13.96 19.14
N GLU A 42 17.30 14.48 19.54
CA GLU A 42 17.21 15.42 20.64
C GLU A 42 17.05 14.65 21.94
N ASN A 43 18.03 14.83 22.81
CA ASN A 43 18.10 14.29 24.14
C ASN A 43 16.92 14.79 25.00
N HIS A 44 15.83 14.03 25.05
CA HIS A 44 14.89 14.11 26.15
C HIS A 44 14.75 12.72 26.78
N ARG A 45 15.25 12.61 28.02
CA ARG A 45 15.03 11.48 28.93
C ARG A 45 13.55 11.41 29.32
N GLY A 46 12.75 10.79 28.49
CA GLY A 46 11.44 10.26 28.76
C GLY A 46 11.36 8.95 28.02
N GLU A 47 10.86 7.90 28.66
CA GLU A 47 10.68 6.59 28.04
C GLU A 47 9.94 6.75 26.72
N ARG A 48 10.63 6.57 25.61
CA ARG A 48 10.02 6.57 24.29
C ARG A 48 9.11 5.36 24.22
N PRO A 49 7.83 5.54 23.80
CA PRO A 49 7.02 4.36 23.46
C PRO A 49 7.81 3.52 22.46
N PRO A 50 7.76 2.19 22.58
CA PRO A 50 8.49 1.31 21.69
C PRO A 50 8.15 1.68 20.24
N ALA A 51 9.20 1.78 19.40
CA ALA A 51 9.02 2.11 17.99
C ALA A 51 7.98 1.17 17.38
N PRO A 52 7.11 1.69 16.48
CA PRO A 52 6.09 0.87 15.83
C PRO A 52 6.77 -0.33 15.19
N ARG A 53 6.42 -1.51 15.67
CA ARG A 53 7.06 -2.75 15.24
C ARG A 53 6.25 -3.37 14.11
N TRP A 54 6.85 -3.44 12.94
CA TRP A 54 6.30 -4.23 11.84
C TRP A 54 6.15 -5.70 12.28
N ILE A 55 5.03 -6.31 11.96
CA ILE A 55 4.72 -7.69 12.34
C ILE A 55 5.05 -8.60 11.16
N PRO A 56 6.00 -9.55 11.29
CA PRO A 56 6.33 -10.47 10.20
C PRO A 56 5.16 -11.42 9.88
N PRO A 57 5.02 -11.84 8.62
CA PRO A 57 4.06 -12.88 8.25
C PRO A 57 4.53 -14.26 8.74
N PRO A 58 3.66 -15.27 8.73
CA PRO A 58 4.07 -16.65 8.91
C PRO A 58 5.14 -17.09 7.91
N GLN A 59 5.96 -18.07 8.29
CA GLN A 59 7.04 -18.59 7.45
C GLN A 59 6.58 -18.98 6.05
N GLY A 60 7.37 -18.62 5.05
CA GLY A 60 7.08 -18.86 3.62
C GLY A 60 5.92 -18.04 3.08
N MET A 61 5.50 -16.98 3.75
CA MET A 61 4.51 -16.03 3.26
C MET A 61 5.11 -14.65 3.06
N MET A 62 4.61 -13.95 2.06
CA MET A 62 4.91 -12.55 1.84
C MET A 62 3.83 -11.69 2.52
N LYS A 63 4.23 -10.57 3.09
CA LYS A 63 3.30 -9.60 3.66
C LYS A 63 3.21 -8.35 2.83
N ILE A 64 1.99 -7.90 2.60
CA ILE A 64 1.71 -6.67 1.88
C ILE A 64 0.87 -5.76 2.79
N ASN A 65 1.49 -4.69 3.26
CA ASN A 65 0.79 -3.64 3.98
C ASN A 65 0.11 -2.69 2.98
N VAL A 66 -1.16 -2.40 3.19
CA VAL A 66 -1.94 -1.51 2.33
C VAL A 66 -2.58 -0.38 3.12
N ASP A 67 -2.67 0.81 2.52
CA ASP A 67 -3.28 1.99 3.13
C ASP A 67 -3.82 2.92 2.05
N ALA A 68 -4.73 3.81 2.43
CA ALA A 68 -5.26 4.83 1.55
C ALA A 68 -5.19 6.22 2.18
N ALA A 69 -5.05 7.24 1.34
CA ALA A 69 -5.16 8.64 1.72
C ALA A 69 -6.20 9.34 0.85
N LEU A 70 -7.00 10.21 1.46
CA LEU A 70 -7.98 11.04 0.75
C LEU A 70 -7.48 12.48 0.66
N SER A 71 -7.71 13.11 -0.48
CA SER A 71 -7.56 14.55 -0.63
C SER A 71 -8.67 15.28 0.11
N LYS A 72 -8.32 16.37 0.81
CA LYS A 72 -9.31 17.20 1.53
C LYS A 72 -10.16 18.05 0.59
N ASN A 73 -9.63 18.42 -0.57
CA ASN A 73 -10.21 19.45 -1.44
C ASN A 73 -10.66 18.91 -2.81
N SER A 74 -10.46 17.64 -3.07
CA SER A 74 -10.82 17.00 -4.33
C SER A 74 -11.30 15.57 -4.07
N SER A 75 -12.20 15.06 -4.90
CA SER A 75 -12.66 13.67 -4.82
C SER A 75 -11.57 12.73 -5.35
N MET A 76 -10.38 12.76 -4.75
CA MET A 76 -9.24 11.91 -5.09
C MET A 76 -8.78 11.11 -3.88
N ALA A 77 -8.39 9.88 -4.13
CA ALA A 77 -7.74 9.00 -3.18
C ALA A 77 -6.40 8.51 -3.74
N ALA A 78 -5.40 8.39 -2.88
CA ALA A 78 -4.19 7.64 -3.20
C ALA A 78 -4.21 6.34 -2.42
N VAL A 79 -4.02 5.22 -3.11
CA VAL A 79 -3.90 3.89 -2.51
C VAL A 79 -2.47 3.41 -2.64
N ALA A 80 -1.95 2.73 -1.63
CA ALA A 80 -0.58 2.25 -1.62
C ALA A 80 -0.48 0.83 -1.06
N ALA A 81 0.51 0.10 -1.56
CA ALA A 81 0.86 -1.23 -1.10
C ALA A 81 2.38 -1.36 -0.95
N VAL A 82 2.84 -2.03 0.10
CA VAL A 82 4.26 -2.30 0.38
C VAL A 82 4.45 -3.77 0.70
N ALA A 83 5.25 -4.46 -0.09
CA ALA A 83 5.53 -5.88 0.04
C ALA A 83 6.87 -6.14 0.73
N ARG A 84 6.88 -7.03 1.72
CA ARG A 84 8.06 -7.52 2.44
C ARG A 84 7.97 -9.03 2.63
N ASP A 85 9.13 -9.69 2.65
CA ASP A 85 9.20 -11.11 3.00
C ASP A 85 9.14 -11.35 4.53
N GLU A 86 9.25 -12.60 4.93
CA GLU A 86 9.22 -13.00 6.35
C GLU A 86 10.38 -12.45 7.17
N ALA A 87 11.50 -12.11 6.53
CA ALA A 87 12.66 -11.47 7.17
C ALA A 87 12.52 -9.93 7.23
N GLY A 88 11.44 -9.36 6.67
CA GLY A 88 11.21 -7.92 6.59
C GLY A 88 11.93 -7.24 5.44
N ILE A 89 12.54 -8.00 4.52
CA ILE A 89 13.23 -7.45 3.36
C ILE A 89 12.20 -6.93 2.36
N PHE A 90 12.38 -5.68 1.94
CA PHE A 90 11.54 -5.02 0.96
C PHE A 90 11.59 -5.72 -0.40
N GLN A 91 10.43 -6.05 -0.96
CA GLN A 91 10.28 -6.74 -2.24
C GLN A 91 9.68 -5.84 -3.32
N GLY A 92 8.86 -4.86 -2.94
CA GLY A 92 8.26 -3.92 -3.86
C GLY A 92 7.21 -3.05 -3.19
N ALA A 93 6.81 -1.99 -3.88
CA ALA A 93 5.71 -1.13 -3.48
C ALA A 93 4.97 -0.61 -4.70
N SER A 94 3.72 -0.23 -4.52
CA SER A 94 2.93 0.46 -5.53
C SER A 94 2.13 1.59 -4.90
N ALA A 95 1.82 2.59 -5.71
CA ALA A 95 0.90 3.65 -5.37
C ALA A 95 0.11 4.06 -6.61
N LEU A 96 -1.19 4.27 -6.44
CA LEU A 96 -2.11 4.67 -7.50
C LEU A 96 -2.99 5.80 -7.00
N VAL A 97 -3.14 6.88 -7.77
CA VAL A 97 -4.13 7.93 -7.50
C VAL A 97 -5.40 7.62 -8.28
N VAL A 98 -6.53 7.67 -7.58
CA VAL A 98 -7.86 7.35 -8.13
C VAL A 98 -8.76 8.56 -7.95
N THR A 99 -9.40 9.00 -9.02
CA THR A 99 -10.38 10.11 -9.02
C THR A 99 -11.79 9.60 -8.74
N GLY A 100 -12.66 10.49 -8.25
CA GLY A 100 -14.07 10.15 -7.96
C GLY A 100 -14.28 9.37 -6.65
N VAL A 101 -13.25 9.27 -5.81
CA VAL A 101 -13.31 8.57 -4.52
C VAL A 101 -13.30 9.58 -3.38
N SER A 102 -14.38 9.63 -2.60
CA SER A 102 -14.52 10.48 -1.42
C SER A 102 -14.77 9.70 -0.12
N SER A 103 -15.08 8.41 -0.22
CA SER A 103 -15.29 7.55 0.96
C SER A 103 -13.98 6.90 1.41
N PRO A 104 -13.59 7.05 2.69
CA PRO A 104 -12.42 6.39 3.23
C PRO A 104 -12.46 4.87 3.08
N GLU A 105 -13.61 4.25 3.33
CA GLU A 105 -13.77 2.80 3.26
C GLU A 105 -13.64 2.27 1.81
N ILE A 106 -14.15 3.03 0.83
CA ILE A 106 -13.95 2.70 -0.59
C ILE A 106 -12.45 2.78 -0.93
N ALA A 107 -11.76 3.84 -0.51
CA ALA A 107 -10.33 4.01 -0.75
C ALA A 107 -9.52 2.86 -0.12
N GLU A 108 -9.83 2.46 1.11
CA GLU A 108 -9.18 1.33 1.80
C GLU A 108 -9.45 -0.01 1.10
N ALA A 109 -10.67 -0.23 0.60
CA ALA A 109 -10.98 -1.43 -0.18
C ALA A 109 -10.18 -1.45 -1.50
N LEU A 110 -10.04 -0.29 -2.17
CA LEU A 110 -9.19 -0.15 -3.35
C LEU A 110 -7.71 -0.39 -3.04
N ALA A 111 -7.21 0.04 -1.86
CA ALA A 111 -5.87 -0.28 -1.40
C ALA A 111 -5.67 -1.80 -1.23
N GLY A 112 -6.67 -2.51 -0.71
CA GLY A 112 -6.67 -3.97 -0.66
C GLY A 112 -6.56 -4.63 -2.04
N ARG A 113 -7.30 -4.13 -3.04
CA ARG A 113 -7.21 -4.58 -4.43
C ARG A 113 -5.83 -4.28 -5.04
N GLU A 114 -5.26 -3.11 -4.75
CA GLU A 114 -3.92 -2.73 -5.17
C GLU A 114 -2.85 -3.66 -4.59
N GLY A 115 -3.00 -4.08 -3.33
CA GLY A 115 -2.12 -5.06 -2.72
C GLY A 115 -2.12 -6.41 -3.44
N LEU A 116 -3.28 -6.89 -3.90
CA LEU A 116 -3.37 -8.12 -4.72
C LEU A 116 -2.73 -7.94 -6.10
N ALA A 117 -2.91 -6.77 -6.72
CA ALA A 117 -2.26 -6.45 -7.99
C ALA A 117 -0.73 -6.47 -7.84
N LEU A 118 -0.18 -5.81 -6.81
CA LEU A 118 1.26 -5.85 -6.51
C LEU A 118 1.76 -7.28 -6.30
N ALA A 119 1.00 -8.11 -5.57
CA ALA A 119 1.37 -9.50 -5.35
C ALA A 119 1.49 -10.30 -6.65
N ARG A 120 0.55 -10.12 -7.57
CA ARG A 120 0.58 -10.76 -8.90
C ARG A 120 1.78 -10.29 -9.72
N ASP A 121 2.01 -8.98 -9.75
CA ASP A 121 3.12 -8.40 -10.52
C ASP A 121 4.50 -8.87 -10.02
N LEU A 122 4.61 -9.17 -8.73
CA LEU A 122 5.81 -9.73 -8.10
C LEU A 122 5.86 -11.27 -8.16
N GLY A 123 4.86 -11.92 -8.76
CA GLY A 123 4.80 -13.39 -8.87
C GLY A 123 4.61 -14.12 -7.54
N MET A 124 4.09 -13.44 -6.52
CA MET A 124 3.88 -14.03 -5.20
C MET A 124 2.70 -14.98 -5.21
N GLN A 125 2.83 -16.15 -4.56
CA GLN A 125 1.77 -17.17 -4.51
C GLN A 125 1.17 -17.36 -3.11
N ARG A 126 1.90 -16.96 -2.04
CA ARG A 126 1.47 -17.11 -0.66
C ARG A 126 1.60 -15.76 0.04
N ILE A 127 0.48 -15.12 0.32
CA ILE A 127 0.44 -13.72 0.74
C ILE A 127 -0.45 -13.50 1.96
N THR A 128 -0.09 -12.48 2.74
CA THR A 128 -0.94 -11.87 3.77
C THR A 128 -1.04 -10.39 3.47
N ILE A 129 -2.25 -9.89 3.20
CA ILE A 129 -2.54 -8.46 3.06
C ILE A 129 -2.97 -7.93 4.41
N ALA A 130 -2.29 -6.89 4.89
CA ALA A 130 -2.56 -6.23 6.16
C ALA A 130 -3.04 -4.80 5.95
N SER A 131 -4.20 -4.46 6.52
CA SER A 131 -4.81 -3.13 6.51
C SER A 131 -5.15 -2.68 7.93
N ASP A 132 -5.11 -1.38 8.20
CA ASP A 132 -5.56 -0.82 9.47
C ASP A 132 -7.08 -0.50 9.48
N CYS A 133 -7.79 -0.75 8.37
CA CYS A 133 -9.23 -0.59 8.27
C CYS A 133 -9.97 -1.88 8.65
N VAL A 134 -10.37 -1.98 9.91
CA VAL A 134 -11.08 -3.16 10.42
C VAL A 134 -12.39 -3.47 9.68
N ASN A 135 -13.11 -2.44 9.21
CA ASN A 135 -14.39 -2.60 8.50
C ASN A 135 -14.19 -3.29 7.15
N VAL A 136 -13.16 -2.89 6.40
CA VAL A 136 -12.82 -3.50 5.11
C VAL A 136 -12.39 -4.96 5.31
N VAL A 137 -11.53 -5.22 6.30
CA VAL A 137 -11.07 -6.59 6.59
C VAL A 137 -12.26 -7.49 6.97
N ARG A 138 -13.16 -7.03 7.85
CA ARG A 138 -14.39 -7.79 8.21
C ARG A 138 -15.29 -8.04 7.00
N SER A 139 -15.44 -7.07 6.11
CA SER A 139 -16.25 -7.23 4.90
C SER A 139 -15.65 -8.27 3.93
N ILE A 140 -14.31 -8.32 3.83
CA ILE A 140 -13.62 -9.31 3.01
C ILE A 140 -13.76 -10.72 3.64
N GLN A 141 -13.66 -10.84 4.95
CA GLN A 141 -13.85 -12.11 5.66
C GLN A 141 -15.31 -12.57 5.74
N GLY A 142 -16.26 -11.63 5.69
CA GLY A 142 -17.70 -11.86 5.78
C GLY A 142 -18.41 -11.89 4.42
N PRO A 143 -19.72 -11.67 4.35
CA PRO A 143 -20.52 -11.74 3.11
C PRO A 143 -20.19 -10.61 2.10
N GLY A 144 -19.51 -9.53 2.51
CA GLY A 144 -19.10 -8.46 1.59
C GLY A 144 -20.23 -7.60 1.07
N MET A 145 -21.17 -7.23 1.94
CA MET A 145 -22.30 -6.37 1.60
C MET A 145 -22.00 -4.89 1.89
N GLY A 146 -22.71 -3.98 1.26
CA GLY A 146 -22.59 -2.54 1.48
C GLY A 146 -22.06 -1.76 0.27
N LEU A 147 -21.74 -0.47 0.47
CA LEU A 147 -21.38 0.48 -0.59
C LEU A 147 -20.15 0.06 -1.44
N TYR A 148 -19.21 -0.66 -0.86
CA TYR A 148 -18.01 -1.19 -1.55
C TYR A 148 -18.07 -2.71 -1.76
N GLY A 149 -19.26 -3.32 -1.65
CA GLY A 149 -19.43 -4.77 -1.81
C GLY A 149 -18.97 -5.33 -3.15
N HIS A 150 -19.02 -4.54 -4.24
CA HIS A 150 -18.50 -4.93 -5.56
C HIS A 150 -16.97 -5.06 -5.52
N ILE A 151 -16.25 -4.13 -4.87
CA ILE A 151 -14.79 -4.20 -4.70
C ILE A 151 -14.41 -5.41 -3.85
N VAL A 152 -15.17 -5.68 -2.77
CA VAL A 152 -14.93 -6.86 -1.92
C VAL A 152 -15.12 -8.15 -2.71
N ARG A 153 -16.10 -8.23 -3.62
CA ARG A 153 -16.28 -9.41 -4.48
C ARG A 153 -15.12 -9.60 -5.45
N GLU A 154 -14.61 -8.51 -6.05
CA GLU A 154 -13.40 -8.54 -6.88
C GLU A 154 -12.20 -9.05 -6.09
N ILE A 155 -11.95 -8.48 -4.89
CA ILE A 155 -10.87 -8.92 -4.00
C ILE A 155 -10.97 -10.42 -3.72
N LYS A 156 -12.16 -10.92 -3.35
CA LYS A 156 -12.36 -12.34 -3.07
C LYS A 156 -12.12 -13.23 -4.28
N ALA A 157 -12.58 -12.80 -5.45
CA ALA A 157 -12.33 -13.52 -6.70
C ALA A 157 -10.81 -13.56 -7.01
N ASP A 158 -10.14 -12.41 -6.88
CA ASP A 158 -8.69 -12.31 -7.10
C ASP A 158 -7.88 -13.17 -6.13
N MET A 159 -8.30 -13.27 -4.86
CA MET A 159 -7.65 -14.11 -3.86
C MET A 159 -7.61 -15.59 -4.27
N THR A 160 -8.56 -16.07 -5.06
CA THR A 160 -8.59 -17.47 -5.53
C THR A 160 -7.45 -17.81 -6.49
N SER A 161 -6.81 -16.83 -7.09
CA SER A 161 -5.65 -17.02 -7.98
C SER A 161 -4.34 -17.31 -7.24
N PHE A 162 -4.30 -17.13 -5.93
CA PHE A 162 -3.14 -17.41 -5.08
C PHE A 162 -3.25 -18.77 -4.42
N THR A 163 -2.12 -19.42 -4.22
CA THR A 163 -2.07 -20.70 -3.47
C THR A 163 -2.53 -20.50 -2.01
N LYS A 164 -2.22 -19.32 -1.45
CA LYS A 164 -2.71 -18.91 -0.13
C LYS A 164 -2.76 -17.40 -0.05
N ALA A 165 -3.93 -16.84 0.23
CA ALA A 165 -4.13 -15.41 0.43
C ALA A 165 -4.97 -15.18 1.69
N ASN A 166 -4.46 -14.31 2.59
CA ASN A 166 -5.16 -13.92 3.80
C ASN A 166 -5.30 -12.39 3.84
N PHE A 167 -6.43 -11.90 4.35
CA PHE A 167 -6.59 -10.52 4.77
C PHE A 167 -6.62 -10.43 6.29
N VAL A 168 -5.80 -9.54 6.86
CA VAL A 168 -5.70 -9.36 8.31
C VAL A 168 -5.80 -7.88 8.68
N HIS A 169 -6.39 -7.60 9.84
CA HIS A 169 -6.35 -6.28 10.44
C HIS A 169 -5.08 -6.13 11.28
N GLU A 170 -4.34 -5.05 11.06
CA GLU A 170 -3.22 -4.65 11.88
C GLU A 170 -3.33 -3.17 12.27
N GLY A 171 -2.84 -2.85 13.47
CA GLY A 171 -2.87 -1.47 13.95
C GLY A 171 -1.97 -0.54 13.12
N ARG A 172 -2.30 0.76 13.12
CA ARG A 172 -1.59 1.82 12.39
C ARG A 172 -0.07 1.82 12.58
N ASN A 173 0.37 1.44 13.78
CA ASN A 173 1.79 1.40 14.13
C ASN A 173 2.60 0.39 13.29
N SER A 174 1.97 -0.65 12.75
CA SER A 174 2.62 -1.64 11.87
C SER A 174 2.43 -1.31 10.38
N ASN A 175 1.56 -0.33 10.04
CA ASN A 175 1.21 0.04 8.66
C ASN A 175 1.86 1.36 8.18
N GLY A 176 2.87 1.87 8.89
CA GLY A 176 3.44 3.21 8.68
C GLY A 176 4.02 3.46 7.29
N ASP A 177 4.60 2.45 6.63
CA ASP A 177 5.22 2.62 5.31
C ASP A 177 4.16 2.81 4.22
N ALA A 178 3.11 1.98 4.19
CA ALA A 178 1.99 2.13 3.25
C ALA A 178 1.28 3.48 3.47
N HIS A 179 1.07 3.87 4.74
CA HIS A 179 0.48 5.17 5.10
C HIS A 179 1.28 6.35 4.53
N ARG A 180 2.61 6.36 4.70
CA ARG A 180 3.47 7.42 4.17
C ARG A 180 3.42 7.50 2.65
N ILE A 181 3.46 6.36 1.95
CA ILE A 181 3.38 6.32 0.50
C ILE A 181 2.03 6.83 0.01
N ALA A 182 0.91 6.37 0.57
CA ALA A 182 -0.41 6.86 0.20
C ALA A 182 -0.53 8.38 0.37
N ARG A 183 -0.08 8.91 1.51
CA ARG A 183 -0.11 10.36 1.76
C ARG A 183 0.78 11.16 0.84
N SER A 184 2.01 10.71 0.57
CA SER A 184 2.90 11.44 -0.34
C SER A 184 2.39 11.42 -1.78
N SER A 185 1.75 10.33 -2.21
CA SER A 185 1.24 10.19 -3.58
C SER A 185 0.09 11.14 -3.90
N ILE A 186 -0.74 11.49 -2.90
CA ILE A 186 -1.87 12.40 -3.11
C ILE A 186 -1.43 13.85 -3.42
N TYR A 187 -0.22 14.23 -3.00
CA TYR A 187 0.33 15.58 -3.23
C TYR A 187 1.25 15.65 -4.45
N ASN A 188 1.64 14.51 -5.02
CA ASN A 188 2.61 14.45 -6.12
C ASN A 188 1.95 14.27 -7.49
N ASP A 189 0.62 14.28 -7.57
CA ASP A 189 -0.13 14.10 -8.82
C ASP A 189 -0.45 15.43 -9.53
N VAL A 190 0.38 16.43 -9.33
CA VAL A 190 0.30 17.71 -10.04
C VAL A 190 1.59 17.88 -10.85
N GLY A 191 1.61 17.27 -12.03
CA GLY A 191 2.66 17.51 -13.01
C GLY A 191 3.11 16.29 -13.76
#